data_b6821531275b4495e264f0a18ea0d560
#
_entry.id   b6821531275b4495e264f0a18ea0d560
#
_cell.length_a   1.000
_cell.length_b   1.000
_cell.length_c   1.000
_cell.angle_alpha   90.00
_cell.angle_beta   90.00
_cell.angle_gamma   90.00
#
_symmetry.space_group_name_H-M   'P 1'
#
loop_
_entity.id
_entity.type
_entity.pdbx_description
1 polymer ?
#
loop_
_entity_poly.entity_id
_entity_poly.type
_entity_poly.pdbx_seq_one_letter_code
_entity_poly.pdbx_strand_id
1 'polypeptide(L)'
;MIYESTRDINRKINPSEAILQGLSEEGGLFVLRDLGKNKLDLKNLVGKNYYEVAEEVLKLFVDFSEQEIKACVENAYKGKFSNEKITPLVELNDSYVLELFYGPTSAFKDVGLSLLPQLTKTALTKVNDKNDILILTATSGDTGKAALEGFKDVERTKIMVFYPNDGVSTVQKTQMQTQEGKNTKVCAIHGNFDDAQSGIKELFVDEEFKKELLTKNIKLSSANSINIGRLIPQVVYYIVSYLELVTTDKIKLGDKVNFVVPTGNFGNILAGYYAEQIGLPVNKLICASNNNNVLYDFLKTGVYDKNRDFLKTVSPSMDILISSNLERLLYYVSGCDNVYVASLMKDLKETGRFEVTKEILNRIQEKFQTGFADDLDTKQTIKKIYEKDSYLLDTHTAVAYKVLLDKLDKEHVNVILSTASPYKFTESVYTSLNEATNEDEFTLMNKLHEQTKVAIPENLKDLDKKEIRHKDVINKNEMKKYILEKLGDL
;
A
#
# COMPACT_ATOMS: atom_id res chain seq x y z
N MET A 1 -16.26 -12.38 -15.32
CA MET A 1 -15.15 -11.47 -14.94
C MET A 1 -13.83 -12.18 -15.24
N ILE A 2 -12.93 -11.56 -16.01
CA ILE A 2 -11.64 -12.14 -16.44
C ILE A 2 -10.55 -11.11 -16.21
N TYR A 3 -9.49 -11.52 -15.56
CA TYR A 3 -8.24 -10.78 -15.45
C TYR A 3 -7.27 -11.18 -16.56
N GLU A 4 -6.49 -10.23 -17.05
CA GLU A 4 -5.42 -10.51 -18.01
C GLU A 4 -4.11 -9.86 -17.54
N SER A 5 -2.99 -10.29 -18.10
CA SER A 5 -1.71 -9.65 -17.84
C SER A 5 -1.57 -8.32 -18.56
N THR A 6 -0.94 -7.34 -17.94
CA THR A 6 -0.56 -6.07 -18.58
C THR A 6 0.40 -6.24 -19.75
N ARG A 7 1.09 -7.38 -19.87
CA ARG A 7 2.14 -7.63 -20.88
C ARG A 7 1.82 -8.75 -21.85
N ASP A 8 0.80 -9.58 -21.57
CA ASP A 8 0.39 -10.70 -22.44
C ASP A 8 -1.14 -10.82 -22.51
N ILE A 9 -1.70 -10.52 -23.67
CA ILE A 9 -3.14 -10.60 -23.92
C ILE A 9 -3.70 -12.04 -23.85
N ASN A 10 -2.83 -13.06 -24.04
CA ASN A 10 -3.22 -14.46 -23.99
C ASN A 10 -3.30 -15.00 -22.57
N ARG A 11 -2.67 -14.34 -21.61
CA ARG A 11 -2.68 -14.72 -20.20
C ARG A 11 -3.96 -14.21 -19.54
N LYS A 12 -4.99 -15.06 -19.57
CA LYS A 12 -6.33 -14.78 -19.01
C LYS A 12 -6.65 -15.76 -17.91
N ILE A 13 -7.06 -15.26 -16.76
CA ILE A 13 -7.37 -16.05 -15.56
C ILE A 13 -8.62 -15.50 -14.86
N ASN A 14 -9.23 -16.30 -13.99
CA ASN A 14 -10.32 -15.84 -13.15
C ASN A 14 -9.79 -14.97 -11.97
N PRO A 15 -10.67 -14.22 -11.28
CA PRO A 15 -10.26 -13.37 -10.15
C PRO A 15 -9.57 -14.13 -9.02
N SER A 16 -10.05 -15.32 -8.68
CA SER A 16 -9.47 -16.18 -7.64
C SER A 16 -8.02 -16.55 -7.97
N GLU A 17 -7.76 -16.96 -9.21
CA GLU A 17 -6.40 -17.27 -9.66
C GLU A 17 -5.49 -16.04 -9.67
N ALA A 18 -6.00 -14.85 -10.05
CA ALA A 18 -5.24 -13.61 -10.05
C ALA A 18 -4.77 -13.21 -8.64
N ILE A 19 -5.63 -13.40 -7.62
CA ILE A 19 -5.30 -13.16 -6.22
C ILE A 19 -4.24 -14.16 -5.73
N LEU A 20 -4.38 -15.44 -6.06
CA LEU A 20 -3.46 -16.49 -5.62
C LEU A 20 -2.07 -16.36 -6.25
N GLN A 21 -2.00 -16.06 -7.53
CA GLN A 21 -0.72 -15.90 -8.23
C GLN A 21 -0.04 -14.56 -7.90
N GLY A 22 -0.83 -13.48 -7.79
CA GLY A 22 -0.34 -12.14 -7.48
C GLY A 22 0.44 -11.47 -8.61
N LEU A 23 1.18 -12.22 -9.40
CA LEU A 23 2.00 -11.77 -10.52
C LEU A 23 1.92 -12.78 -11.67
N SER A 24 1.89 -12.31 -12.91
CA SER A 24 1.95 -13.19 -14.09
C SER A 24 3.36 -13.74 -14.31
N GLU A 25 3.46 -14.90 -14.96
CA GLU A 25 4.73 -15.64 -15.14
C GLU A 25 5.79 -14.85 -15.91
N GLU A 26 5.36 -14.04 -16.89
CA GLU A 26 6.24 -13.14 -17.64
C GLU A 26 6.57 -11.83 -16.91
N GLY A 27 6.05 -11.66 -15.68
CA GLY A 27 6.28 -10.50 -14.82
C GLY A 27 5.29 -9.36 -15.01
N GLY A 28 4.23 -9.55 -15.83
CA GLY A 28 3.12 -8.59 -15.98
C GLY A 28 2.18 -8.60 -14.78
N LEU A 29 1.43 -7.54 -14.60
CA LEU A 29 0.47 -7.39 -13.51
C LEU A 29 -0.94 -7.77 -13.97
N PHE A 30 -1.72 -8.39 -13.09
CA PHE A 30 -3.11 -8.70 -13.41
C PHE A 30 -3.99 -7.45 -13.34
N VAL A 31 -4.81 -7.26 -14.39
CA VAL A 31 -5.74 -6.15 -14.58
C VAL A 31 -7.09 -6.66 -15.08
N LEU A 32 -8.15 -5.94 -14.73
CA LEU A 32 -9.48 -6.19 -15.25
C LEU A 32 -9.64 -5.37 -16.53
N ARG A 33 -9.67 -6.04 -17.72
CA ARG A 33 -9.78 -5.34 -19.01
C ARG A 33 -11.00 -4.43 -19.10
N ASP A 34 -12.14 -4.92 -18.61
CA ASP A 34 -13.42 -4.22 -18.62
C ASP A 34 -13.63 -3.33 -17.39
N LEU A 35 -12.53 -2.79 -16.79
CA LEU A 35 -12.63 -1.87 -15.65
C LEU A 35 -13.56 -0.70 -16.02
N GLY A 36 -14.55 -0.46 -15.16
CA GLY A 36 -15.52 0.61 -15.36
C GLY A 36 -16.69 0.28 -16.26
N LYS A 37 -16.80 -0.94 -16.81
CA LYS A 37 -18.00 -1.41 -17.49
C LYS A 37 -19.20 -1.46 -16.54
N ASN A 38 -18.98 -1.93 -15.33
CA ASN A 38 -19.97 -1.91 -14.25
C ASN A 38 -19.65 -0.75 -13.32
N LYS A 39 -20.68 0.04 -12.98
CA LYS A 39 -20.54 1.18 -12.07
C LYS A 39 -21.22 0.90 -10.74
N LEU A 40 -20.71 1.54 -9.68
CA LEU A 40 -21.38 1.57 -8.40
C LEU A 40 -22.60 2.50 -8.46
N ASP A 41 -23.68 2.10 -7.83
CA ASP A 41 -24.80 2.98 -7.55
C ASP A 41 -24.52 3.77 -6.27
N LEU A 42 -23.79 4.88 -6.41
CA LEU A 42 -23.40 5.70 -5.27
C LEU A 42 -24.60 6.24 -4.49
N LYS A 43 -25.75 6.46 -5.16
CA LYS A 43 -26.97 6.94 -4.50
C LYS A 43 -27.48 5.93 -3.47
N ASN A 44 -27.45 4.66 -3.79
CA ASN A 44 -27.85 3.59 -2.88
C ASN A 44 -26.82 3.31 -1.78
N LEU A 45 -25.62 3.87 -1.88
CA LEU A 45 -24.54 3.72 -0.90
C LEU A 45 -24.47 4.87 0.10
N VAL A 46 -25.16 6.00 -0.13
CA VAL A 46 -25.20 7.13 0.82
C VAL A 46 -25.75 6.65 2.16
N GLY A 47 -25.02 6.92 3.24
CA GLY A 47 -25.38 6.51 4.61
C GLY A 47 -25.03 5.06 4.97
N LYS A 48 -24.48 4.28 4.03
CA LYS A 48 -23.97 2.93 4.30
C LYS A 48 -22.65 2.98 5.07
N ASN A 49 -22.44 1.97 5.92
CA ASN A 49 -21.18 1.84 6.65
C ASN A 49 -20.06 1.27 5.78
N TYR A 50 -18.82 1.27 6.32
CA TYR A 50 -17.63 0.78 5.62
C TYR A 50 -17.78 -0.65 5.08
N TYR A 51 -18.37 -1.55 5.87
CA TYR A 51 -18.54 -2.96 5.51
C TYR A 51 -19.46 -3.13 4.30
N GLU A 52 -20.62 -2.47 4.33
CA GLU A 52 -21.60 -2.51 3.25
C GLU A 52 -21.03 -1.93 1.94
N VAL A 53 -20.25 -0.84 2.02
CA VAL A 53 -19.57 -0.26 0.85
C VAL A 53 -18.49 -1.20 0.34
N ALA A 54 -17.71 -1.83 1.23
CA ALA A 54 -16.68 -2.79 0.84
C ALA A 54 -17.26 -4.00 0.13
N GLU A 55 -18.40 -4.53 0.60
CA GLU A 55 -19.10 -5.64 -0.05
C GLU A 55 -19.51 -5.28 -1.48
N GLU A 56 -20.10 -4.11 -1.72
CA GLU A 56 -20.51 -3.67 -3.06
C GLU A 56 -19.33 -3.41 -4.00
N VAL A 57 -18.25 -2.82 -3.49
CA VAL A 57 -17.02 -2.65 -4.26
C VAL A 57 -16.43 -4.00 -4.67
N LEU A 58 -16.31 -4.95 -3.74
CA LEU A 58 -15.73 -6.26 -4.02
C LEU A 58 -16.49 -7.04 -5.09
N LYS A 59 -17.81 -6.94 -5.16
CA LYS A 59 -18.64 -7.58 -6.21
C LYS A 59 -18.17 -7.22 -7.63
N LEU A 60 -17.52 -6.07 -7.81
CA LEU A 60 -17.00 -5.62 -9.11
C LEU A 60 -15.65 -6.23 -9.48
N PHE A 61 -14.97 -6.90 -8.54
CA PHE A 61 -13.57 -7.32 -8.71
C PHE A 61 -13.31 -8.79 -8.42
N VAL A 62 -14.18 -9.48 -7.68
CA VAL A 62 -14.01 -10.89 -7.33
C VAL A 62 -15.16 -11.75 -7.83
N ASP A 63 -14.90 -13.04 -8.00
CA ASP A 63 -15.89 -14.02 -8.44
C ASP A 63 -16.52 -14.79 -7.27
N PHE A 64 -16.54 -14.17 -6.07
CA PHE A 64 -17.09 -14.75 -4.86
C PHE A 64 -18.61 -14.53 -4.75
N SER A 65 -19.30 -15.40 -4.01
CA SER A 65 -20.69 -15.19 -3.64
C SER A 65 -20.82 -14.04 -2.62
N GLU A 66 -22.01 -13.48 -2.48
CA GLU A 66 -22.27 -12.42 -1.49
C GLU A 66 -21.94 -12.85 -0.07
N GLN A 67 -22.22 -14.11 0.28
CA GLN A 67 -21.89 -14.66 1.60
C GLN A 67 -20.36 -14.76 1.81
N GLU A 68 -19.61 -15.18 0.80
CA GLU A 68 -18.14 -15.24 0.84
C GLU A 68 -17.55 -13.84 0.96
N ILE A 69 -18.06 -12.87 0.18
CA ILE A 69 -17.61 -11.46 0.26
C ILE A 69 -17.86 -10.90 1.66
N LYS A 70 -19.05 -11.06 2.19
CA LYS A 70 -19.43 -10.61 3.54
C LYS A 70 -18.50 -11.22 4.59
N ALA A 71 -18.26 -12.52 4.53
CA ALA A 71 -17.37 -13.20 5.46
C ALA A 71 -15.91 -12.67 5.35
N CYS A 72 -15.41 -12.41 4.14
CA CYS A 72 -14.10 -11.81 3.93
C CYS A 72 -14.00 -10.43 4.58
N VAL A 73 -14.99 -9.56 4.36
CA VAL A 73 -15.03 -8.19 4.88
C VAL A 73 -15.12 -8.19 6.41
N GLU A 74 -16.02 -8.97 6.99
CA GLU A 74 -16.17 -9.07 8.45
C GLU A 74 -14.89 -9.60 9.10
N ASN A 75 -14.31 -10.69 8.58
CA ASN A 75 -13.08 -11.27 9.13
C ASN A 75 -11.84 -10.36 8.96
N ALA A 76 -11.85 -9.49 7.95
CA ALA A 76 -10.77 -8.55 7.73
C ALA A 76 -10.79 -7.37 8.71
N TYR A 77 -11.97 -6.81 8.99
CA TYR A 77 -12.05 -5.50 9.63
C TYR A 77 -12.68 -5.50 11.02
N LYS A 78 -13.64 -6.41 11.30
CA LYS A 78 -14.41 -6.38 12.54
C LYS A 78 -13.52 -6.59 13.77
N GLY A 79 -13.51 -5.58 14.65
CA GLY A 79 -12.75 -5.62 15.91
C GLY A 79 -11.23 -5.51 15.74
N LYS A 80 -10.71 -5.24 14.53
CA LYS A 80 -9.27 -5.10 14.27
C LYS A 80 -8.81 -3.64 14.14
N PHE A 81 -9.73 -2.75 13.85
CA PHE A 81 -9.46 -1.33 13.72
C PHE A 81 -9.92 -0.59 14.97
N SER A 82 -9.12 0.34 15.46
CA SER A 82 -9.39 1.11 16.68
C SER A 82 -10.42 2.23 16.48
N ASN A 83 -10.85 2.48 15.25
CA ASN A 83 -11.92 3.41 14.90
C ASN A 83 -13.06 2.66 14.20
N GLU A 84 -14.30 2.85 14.66
CA GLU A 84 -15.49 2.19 14.11
C GLU A 84 -15.75 2.53 12.64
N LYS A 85 -15.33 3.72 12.18
CA LYS A 85 -15.42 4.14 10.78
C LYS A 85 -14.35 3.49 9.89
N ILE A 86 -13.39 2.76 10.44
CA ILE A 86 -12.22 2.15 9.78
C ILE A 86 -11.28 3.22 9.20
N THR A 87 -11.79 4.15 8.40
CA THR A 87 -11.05 5.23 7.74
C THR A 87 -11.82 6.55 7.91
N PRO A 88 -11.76 7.17 9.10
CA PRO A 88 -12.50 8.40 9.36
C PRO A 88 -11.96 9.57 8.54
N LEU A 89 -12.86 10.50 8.25
CA LEU A 89 -12.56 11.76 7.57
C LEU A 89 -12.56 12.90 8.58
N VAL A 90 -11.48 13.67 8.65
CA VAL A 90 -11.30 14.81 9.56
C VAL A 90 -11.23 16.10 8.76
N GLU A 91 -12.04 17.08 9.13
CA GLU A 91 -11.99 18.43 8.53
C GLU A 91 -10.77 19.19 9.08
N LEU A 92 -9.95 19.72 8.19
CA LEU A 92 -8.76 20.47 8.54
C LEU A 92 -8.58 21.68 7.61
N ASN A 93 -8.88 22.87 8.11
CA ASN A 93 -8.92 24.11 7.33
C ASN A 93 -9.85 23.98 6.11
N ASP A 94 -9.34 24.34 4.90
CA ASP A 94 -10.08 24.26 3.64
C ASP A 94 -9.98 22.87 2.96
N SER A 95 -9.66 21.83 3.73
CA SER A 95 -9.44 20.47 3.23
C SER A 95 -9.92 19.40 4.22
N TYR A 96 -9.88 18.16 3.80
CA TYR A 96 -10.18 16.99 4.63
C TYR A 96 -8.99 16.05 4.65
N VAL A 97 -8.76 15.42 5.80
CA VAL A 97 -7.74 14.39 5.99
C VAL A 97 -8.44 13.05 6.16
N LEU A 98 -8.20 12.13 5.25
CA LEU A 98 -8.66 10.74 5.34
C LEU A 98 -7.65 9.93 6.13
N GLU A 99 -7.95 9.63 7.38
CA GLU A 99 -7.05 8.93 8.28
C GLU A 99 -7.11 7.41 8.06
N LEU A 100 -6.04 6.84 7.51
CA LEU A 100 -5.96 5.44 7.09
C LEU A 100 -5.13 4.56 8.06
N PHE A 101 -4.87 5.03 9.27
CA PHE A 101 -3.89 4.42 10.18
C PHE A 101 -4.47 3.83 11.47
N TYR A 102 -5.77 3.59 11.51
CA TYR A 102 -6.43 2.98 12.67
C TYR A 102 -6.37 1.45 12.70
N GLY A 103 -5.70 0.85 11.73
CA GLY A 103 -5.50 -0.59 11.67
C GLY A 103 -4.44 -1.12 12.65
N PRO A 104 -4.27 -2.45 12.67
CA PRO A 104 -3.44 -3.13 13.69
C PRO A 104 -1.94 -2.80 13.63
N THR A 105 -1.46 -2.11 12.59
CA THR A 105 -0.05 -1.70 12.50
C THR A 105 0.14 -0.20 12.34
N SER A 106 -0.93 0.56 12.43
CA SER A 106 -0.96 2.03 12.33
C SER A 106 -0.46 2.58 10.99
N ALA A 107 -0.79 1.91 9.89
CA ALA A 107 -0.51 2.35 8.53
C ALA A 107 -1.65 1.95 7.56
N PHE A 108 -1.85 2.73 6.47
CA PHE A 108 -2.89 2.47 5.46
C PHE A 108 -2.84 1.06 4.86
N LYS A 109 -1.65 0.45 4.90
CA LYS A 109 -1.40 -0.89 4.39
C LYS A 109 -2.25 -1.95 5.07
N ASP A 110 -2.70 -1.69 6.30
CA ASP A 110 -3.59 -2.56 7.05
C ASP A 110 -4.92 -2.80 6.33
N VAL A 111 -5.46 -1.79 5.65
CA VAL A 111 -6.72 -1.93 4.91
C VAL A 111 -6.63 -3.04 3.85
N GLY A 112 -5.56 -3.01 3.05
CA GLY A 112 -5.33 -4.03 2.03
C GLY A 112 -4.87 -5.37 2.58
N LEU A 113 -4.00 -5.34 3.59
CA LEU A 113 -3.34 -6.54 4.12
C LEU A 113 -4.18 -7.28 5.18
N SER A 114 -5.23 -6.67 5.73
CA SER A 114 -6.24 -7.39 6.51
C SER A 114 -7.22 -8.17 5.62
N LEU A 115 -7.53 -7.66 4.43
CA LEU A 115 -8.48 -8.31 3.53
C LEU A 115 -7.81 -9.35 2.60
N LEU A 116 -6.61 -9.10 2.10
CA LEU A 116 -5.90 -10.02 1.19
C LEU A 116 -5.84 -11.46 1.71
N PRO A 117 -5.53 -11.76 2.98
CA PRO A 117 -5.52 -13.13 3.49
C PRO A 117 -6.88 -13.81 3.44
N GLN A 118 -7.96 -13.07 3.68
CA GLN A 118 -9.33 -13.58 3.61
C GLN A 118 -9.72 -13.92 2.17
N LEU A 119 -9.37 -13.02 1.23
CA LEU A 119 -9.54 -13.27 -0.20
C LEU A 119 -8.71 -14.49 -0.66
N THR A 120 -7.47 -14.62 -0.17
CA THR A 120 -6.58 -15.76 -0.49
C THR A 120 -7.19 -17.09 -0.01
N LYS A 121 -7.64 -17.15 1.24
CA LYS A 121 -8.30 -18.34 1.79
C LYS A 121 -9.55 -18.73 0.99
N THR A 122 -10.40 -17.76 0.68
CA THR A 122 -11.63 -17.99 -0.10
C THR A 122 -11.30 -18.44 -1.53
N ALA A 123 -10.31 -17.79 -2.18
CA ALA A 123 -9.86 -18.17 -3.52
C ALA A 123 -9.32 -19.60 -3.58
N LEU A 124 -8.51 -20.05 -2.60
CA LEU A 124 -8.04 -21.43 -2.51
C LEU A 124 -9.19 -22.44 -2.48
N THR A 125 -10.22 -22.14 -1.70
CA THR A 125 -11.41 -22.99 -1.61
C THR A 125 -12.15 -23.03 -2.94
N LYS A 126 -12.32 -21.87 -3.57
CA LYS A 126 -13.07 -21.74 -4.84
C LYS A 126 -12.41 -22.45 -6.01
N VAL A 127 -11.10 -22.36 -6.15
CA VAL A 127 -10.36 -23.09 -7.21
C VAL A 127 -10.02 -24.54 -6.82
N ASN A 128 -10.49 -25.00 -5.64
CA ASN A 128 -10.23 -26.33 -5.11
C ASN A 128 -8.72 -26.68 -5.04
N ASP A 129 -7.87 -25.68 -4.81
CA ASP A 129 -6.43 -25.89 -4.61
C ASP A 129 -6.19 -26.54 -3.25
N LYS A 130 -5.38 -27.60 -3.19
CA LYS A 130 -5.06 -28.33 -1.96
C LYS A 130 -3.77 -27.83 -1.31
N ASN A 131 -3.02 -26.97 -1.99
CA ASN A 131 -1.77 -26.43 -1.47
C ASN A 131 -2.02 -25.30 -0.49
N ASP A 132 -1.14 -25.15 0.48
CA ASP A 132 -1.03 -23.95 1.30
C ASP A 132 -0.26 -22.87 0.52
N ILE A 133 -0.45 -21.62 0.91
CA ILE A 133 0.27 -20.49 0.31
C ILE A 133 1.37 -20.00 1.26
N LEU A 134 2.60 -19.97 0.77
CA LEU A 134 3.71 -19.30 1.43
C LEU A 134 3.88 -17.90 0.86
N ILE A 135 3.66 -16.92 1.72
CA ILE A 135 3.93 -15.51 1.43
C ILE A 135 5.37 -15.19 1.77
N LEU A 136 6.16 -14.79 0.77
CA LEU A 136 7.51 -14.26 0.97
C LEU A 136 7.49 -12.75 0.71
N THR A 137 8.03 -11.99 1.66
CA THR A 137 8.03 -10.52 1.57
C THR A 137 9.38 -9.97 2.04
N ALA A 138 10.02 -9.14 1.21
CA ALA A 138 11.08 -8.24 1.64
C ALA A 138 10.45 -6.89 2.04
N THR A 139 10.94 -6.29 3.11
CA THR A 139 10.41 -5.03 3.61
C THR A 139 11.49 -4.11 4.15
N SER A 140 11.26 -2.80 4.02
CA SER A 140 11.97 -1.75 4.74
C SER A 140 11.22 -1.26 5.99
N GLY A 141 10.11 -1.96 6.38
CA GLY A 141 9.32 -1.59 7.56
C GLY A 141 7.83 -1.94 7.44
N ASP A 142 6.98 -0.97 7.14
CA ASP A 142 5.52 -1.03 7.26
C ASP A 142 4.84 -2.19 6.51
N THR A 143 5.27 -2.47 5.28
CA THR A 143 4.63 -3.51 4.45
C THR A 143 4.80 -4.89 5.10
N GLY A 144 6.00 -5.20 5.59
CA GLY A 144 6.27 -6.49 6.22
C GLY A 144 5.45 -6.65 7.50
N LYS A 145 5.43 -5.63 8.36
CA LYS A 145 4.64 -5.68 9.60
C LYS A 145 3.14 -5.83 9.31
N ALA A 146 2.60 -5.06 8.38
CA ALA A 146 1.18 -5.15 8.03
C ALA A 146 0.83 -6.52 7.40
N ALA A 147 1.72 -7.10 6.60
CA ALA A 147 1.54 -8.43 6.04
C ALA A 147 1.58 -9.52 7.15
N LEU A 148 2.55 -9.44 8.06
CA LEU A 148 2.62 -10.35 9.20
C LEU A 148 1.33 -10.33 10.02
N GLU A 149 0.83 -9.16 10.36
CA GLU A 149 -0.39 -8.99 11.15
C GLU A 149 -1.64 -9.46 10.39
N GLY A 150 -1.73 -9.15 9.11
CA GLY A 150 -2.87 -9.56 8.28
C GLY A 150 -2.96 -11.08 8.09
N PHE A 151 -1.82 -11.75 7.87
CA PHE A 151 -1.76 -13.20 7.67
C PHE A 151 -1.65 -14.00 8.96
N LYS A 152 -1.49 -13.34 10.12
CA LYS A 152 -1.39 -13.99 11.43
C LYS A 152 -2.54 -14.97 11.65
N ASP A 153 -2.19 -16.25 11.87
CA ASP A 153 -3.12 -17.35 12.16
C ASP A 153 -4.25 -17.57 11.12
N VAL A 154 -4.06 -17.07 9.89
CA VAL A 154 -4.99 -17.34 8.79
C VAL A 154 -4.71 -18.74 8.23
N GLU A 155 -5.73 -19.60 8.24
CA GLU A 155 -5.64 -20.98 7.76
C GLU A 155 -5.12 -21.06 6.33
N ARG A 156 -4.33 -22.10 6.05
CA ARG A 156 -3.76 -22.42 4.75
C ARG A 156 -2.81 -21.35 4.22
N THR A 157 -2.33 -20.49 5.09
CA THR A 157 -1.32 -19.48 4.75
C THR A 157 -0.13 -19.55 5.70
N LYS A 158 1.05 -19.32 5.19
CA LYS A 158 2.31 -19.17 5.91
C LYS A 158 2.97 -17.88 5.45
N ILE A 159 3.63 -17.15 6.33
CA ILE A 159 4.32 -15.92 5.95
C ILE A 159 5.71 -15.85 6.54
N MET A 160 6.69 -15.54 5.69
CA MET A 160 8.05 -15.19 6.09
C MET A 160 8.41 -13.79 5.58
N VAL A 161 8.89 -12.95 6.48
CA VAL A 161 9.31 -11.59 6.17
C VAL A 161 10.81 -11.47 6.39
N PHE A 162 11.50 -10.96 5.37
CA PHE A 162 12.92 -10.62 5.43
C PHE A 162 13.11 -9.11 5.42
N TYR A 163 13.99 -8.60 6.29
CA TYR A 163 14.28 -7.19 6.40
C TYR A 163 15.79 -6.95 6.58
N PRO A 164 16.35 -5.82 6.14
CA PRO A 164 17.75 -5.51 6.41
C PRO A 164 17.97 -5.30 7.91
N ASN A 165 19.00 -5.93 8.46
CA ASN A 165 19.31 -5.80 9.90
C ASN A 165 19.57 -4.33 10.30
N ASP A 166 20.12 -3.56 9.37
CA ASP A 166 20.41 -2.13 9.53
C ASP A 166 19.58 -1.31 8.54
N GLY A 167 19.09 -0.14 8.97
CA GLY A 167 18.35 0.78 8.09
C GLY A 167 16.82 0.74 8.20
N VAL A 168 16.28 -0.02 9.16
CA VAL A 168 14.86 0.03 9.57
C VAL A 168 14.79 0.80 10.89
N SER A 169 13.76 1.63 11.12
CA SER A 169 13.59 2.34 12.39
C SER A 169 13.45 1.35 13.56
N THR A 170 13.84 1.78 14.76
CA THR A 170 13.75 0.94 15.96
C THR A 170 12.32 0.49 16.24
N VAL A 171 11.35 1.38 16.07
CA VAL A 171 9.92 1.06 16.22
C VAL A 171 9.49 -0.01 15.23
N GLN A 172 9.81 0.13 13.94
CA GLN A 172 9.43 -0.84 12.92
C GLN A 172 10.13 -2.19 13.09
N LYS A 173 11.43 -2.18 13.44
CA LYS A 173 12.19 -3.40 13.76
C LYS A 173 11.56 -4.15 14.94
N THR A 174 11.26 -3.43 16.02
CA THR A 174 10.64 -4.03 17.21
C THR A 174 9.24 -4.56 16.89
N GLN A 175 8.43 -3.85 16.10
CA GLN A 175 7.12 -4.35 15.65
C GLN A 175 7.23 -5.71 14.92
N MET A 176 8.25 -5.91 14.09
CA MET A 176 8.47 -7.18 13.40
C MET A 176 9.02 -8.26 14.31
N GLN A 177 10.02 -7.93 15.13
CA GLN A 177 10.66 -8.89 16.04
C GLN A 177 9.75 -9.41 17.13
N THR A 178 8.74 -8.64 17.54
CA THR A 178 7.74 -9.02 18.54
C THR A 178 6.49 -9.66 17.94
N GLN A 179 6.46 -9.91 16.61
CA GLN A 179 5.31 -10.49 15.92
C GLN A 179 4.92 -11.83 16.52
N GLU A 180 3.63 -11.98 16.78
CA GLU A 180 3.00 -13.23 17.22
C GLU A 180 2.36 -13.94 16.03
N GLY A 181 2.01 -15.21 16.22
CA GLY A 181 1.31 -16.04 15.24
C GLY A 181 2.02 -17.35 15.00
N LYS A 182 1.26 -18.44 14.82
CA LYS A 182 1.79 -19.79 14.60
C LYS A 182 2.34 -19.98 13.19
N ASN A 183 1.87 -19.18 12.24
CA ASN A 183 2.19 -19.25 10.81
C ASN A 183 3.08 -18.08 10.34
N THR A 184 3.73 -17.37 11.27
CA THR A 184 4.53 -16.17 10.97
C THR A 184 6.00 -16.38 11.30
N LYS A 185 6.90 -15.94 10.44
CA LYS A 185 8.35 -15.94 10.66
C LYS A 185 8.96 -14.64 10.18
N VAL A 186 9.92 -14.13 10.95
CA VAL A 186 10.66 -12.91 10.59
C VAL A 186 12.15 -13.22 10.69
N CYS A 187 12.91 -12.76 9.70
CA CYS A 187 14.35 -12.96 9.68
C CYS A 187 15.03 -11.68 9.16
N ALA A 188 16.04 -11.21 9.88
CA ALA A 188 16.90 -10.15 9.38
C ALA A 188 17.94 -10.71 8.40
N ILE A 189 18.39 -9.90 7.47
CA ILE A 189 19.54 -10.25 6.62
C ILE A 189 20.70 -9.27 6.81
N HIS A 190 21.90 -9.76 6.67
CA HIS A 190 23.07 -8.91 6.48
C HIS A 190 23.03 -8.32 5.07
N GLY A 191 22.96 -7.00 4.98
CA GLY A 191 22.81 -6.26 3.73
C GLY A 191 21.76 -5.15 3.84
N ASN A 192 21.39 -4.58 2.69
CA ASN A 192 20.39 -3.54 2.58
C ASN A 192 19.03 -4.06 2.09
N PHE A 193 18.07 -3.16 1.88
CA PHE A 193 16.74 -3.54 1.40
C PHE A 193 16.76 -4.17 -0.01
N ASP A 194 17.64 -3.70 -0.89
CA ASP A 194 17.76 -4.25 -2.25
C ASP A 194 18.29 -5.69 -2.22
N ASP A 195 19.16 -6.03 -1.25
CA ASP A 195 19.63 -7.39 -1.04
C ASP A 195 18.48 -8.32 -0.62
N ALA A 196 17.64 -7.88 0.33
CA ALA A 196 16.46 -8.63 0.74
C ALA A 196 15.48 -8.82 -0.43
N GLN A 197 15.21 -7.75 -1.18
CA GLN A 197 14.28 -7.77 -2.30
C GLN A 197 14.79 -8.63 -3.46
N SER A 198 16.07 -8.53 -3.81
CA SER A 198 16.66 -9.35 -4.88
C SER A 198 16.69 -10.83 -4.49
N GLY A 199 17.00 -11.16 -3.23
CA GLY A 199 16.94 -12.55 -2.74
C GLY A 199 15.53 -13.15 -2.87
N ILE A 200 14.49 -12.40 -2.49
CA ILE A 200 13.10 -12.83 -2.71
C ILE A 200 12.79 -13.02 -4.21
N LYS A 201 13.18 -12.08 -5.06
CA LYS A 201 12.94 -12.20 -6.52
C LYS A 201 13.64 -13.42 -7.13
N GLU A 202 14.87 -13.74 -6.70
CA GLU A 202 15.58 -14.94 -7.11
C GLU A 202 14.81 -16.21 -6.75
N LEU A 203 14.22 -16.28 -5.55
CA LEU A 203 13.40 -17.42 -5.11
C LEU A 203 12.08 -17.56 -5.90
N PHE A 204 11.47 -16.45 -6.31
CA PHE A 204 10.25 -16.48 -7.13
C PHE A 204 10.48 -17.03 -8.55
N VAL A 205 11.70 -17.03 -9.06
CA VAL A 205 12.04 -17.57 -10.39
C VAL A 205 12.80 -18.91 -10.30
N ASP A 206 13.15 -19.40 -9.11
CA ASP A 206 13.85 -20.66 -8.87
C ASP A 206 12.86 -21.85 -9.03
N GLU A 207 12.90 -22.51 -10.17
CA GLU A 207 12.02 -23.65 -10.48
C GLU A 207 12.28 -24.89 -9.60
N GLU A 208 13.53 -25.11 -9.14
CA GLU A 208 13.84 -26.18 -8.19
C GLU A 208 13.18 -25.92 -6.83
N PHE A 209 13.31 -24.70 -6.33
CA PHE A 209 12.68 -24.29 -5.10
C PHE A 209 11.16 -24.43 -5.15
N LYS A 210 10.52 -23.97 -6.23
CA LYS A 210 9.08 -24.15 -6.43
C LYS A 210 8.65 -25.62 -6.43
N LYS A 211 9.41 -26.48 -7.12
CA LYS A 211 9.15 -27.93 -7.13
C LYS A 211 9.30 -28.53 -5.74
N GLU A 212 10.33 -28.15 -4.98
CA GLU A 212 10.53 -28.62 -3.61
C GLU A 212 9.36 -28.20 -2.70
N LEU A 213 8.88 -26.95 -2.80
CA LEU A 213 7.70 -26.49 -2.07
C LEU A 213 6.45 -27.30 -2.44
N LEU A 214 6.24 -27.60 -3.73
CA LEU A 214 5.11 -28.41 -4.19
C LEU A 214 5.12 -29.83 -3.62
N THR A 215 6.30 -30.45 -3.35
CA THR A 215 6.37 -31.75 -2.67
C THR A 215 5.85 -31.67 -1.22
N LYS A 216 5.80 -30.48 -0.66
CA LYS A 216 5.27 -30.18 0.67
C LYS A 216 3.84 -29.63 0.63
N ASN A 217 3.19 -29.65 -0.54
CA ASN A 217 1.89 -29.03 -0.79
C ASN A 217 1.86 -27.52 -0.51
N ILE A 218 2.91 -26.81 -0.92
CA ILE A 218 3.04 -25.35 -0.72
C ILE A 218 3.30 -24.67 -2.07
N LYS A 219 2.63 -23.54 -2.29
CA LYS A 219 2.86 -22.62 -3.43
C LYS A 219 3.30 -21.26 -2.93
N LEU A 220 4.12 -20.58 -3.73
CA LEU A 220 4.53 -19.21 -3.46
C LEU A 220 3.45 -18.21 -3.88
N SER A 221 3.31 -17.15 -3.08
CA SER A 221 2.58 -15.95 -3.47
C SER A 221 3.18 -14.71 -2.81
N SER A 222 2.73 -13.53 -3.20
CA SER A 222 3.25 -12.25 -2.74
C SER A 222 2.15 -11.40 -2.10
N ALA A 223 2.49 -10.76 -0.98
CA ALA A 223 1.68 -9.72 -0.35
C ALA A 223 2.13 -8.30 -0.74
N ASN A 224 3.02 -8.15 -1.72
CA ASN A 224 3.45 -6.84 -2.21
C ASN A 224 2.31 -6.11 -2.94
N SER A 225 2.49 -4.81 -3.20
CA SER A 225 1.47 -3.96 -3.85
C SER A 225 1.11 -4.39 -5.28
N ILE A 226 1.89 -5.26 -5.89
CA ILE A 226 1.62 -5.85 -7.21
C ILE A 226 0.44 -6.84 -7.20
N ASN A 227 0.14 -7.47 -6.06
CA ASN A 227 -1.02 -8.36 -5.96
C ASN A 227 -2.32 -7.56 -6.06
N ILE A 228 -3.18 -7.93 -7.01
CA ILE A 228 -4.47 -7.24 -7.23
C ILE A 228 -5.38 -7.32 -6.00
N GLY A 229 -5.34 -8.42 -5.25
CA GLY A 229 -6.10 -8.59 -4.00
C GLY A 229 -5.69 -7.62 -2.90
N ARG A 230 -4.51 -6.97 -3.01
CA ARG A 230 -4.09 -5.87 -2.14
C ARG A 230 -4.52 -4.50 -2.65
N LEU A 231 -4.66 -4.34 -3.98
CA LEU A 231 -5.08 -3.08 -4.59
C LEU A 231 -6.58 -2.82 -4.38
N ILE A 232 -7.41 -3.83 -4.63
CA ILE A 232 -8.88 -3.73 -4.61
C ILE A 232 -9.43 -3.15 -3.28
N PRO A 233 -8.99 -3.59 -2.09
CA PRO A 233 -9.49 -3.06 -0.84
C PRO A 233 -9.26 -1.54 -0.68
N GLN A 234 -8.26 -1.00 -1.34
CA GLN A 234 -7.93 0.42 -1.28
C GLN A 234 -8.93 1.29 -2.06
N VAL A 235 -9.68 0.71 -2.99
CA VAL A 235 -10.76 1.42 -3.71
C VAL A 235 -11.86 1.85 -2.74
N VAL A 236 -12.11 1.05 -1.70
CA VAL A 236 -13.21 1.23 -0.75
C VAL A 236 -13.13 2.58 -0.02
N TYR A 237 -11.97 2.95 0.52
CA TYR A 237 -11.87 4.17 1.32
C TYR A 237 -12.01 5.46 0.48
N TYR A 238 -11.74 5.44 -0.82
CA TYR A 238 -12.07 6.57 -1.70
C TYR A 238 -13.58 6.75 -1.82
N ILE A 239 -14.31 5.65 -1.98
CA ILE A 239 -15.77 5.67 -2.06
C ILE A 239 -16.36 6.13 -0.71
N VAL A 240 -15.91 5.54 0.40
CA VAL A 240 -16.41 5.84 1.75
C VAL A 240 -16.18 7.31 2.09
N SER A 241 -15.00 7.86 1.84
CA SER A 241 -14.71 9.27 2.12
C SER A 241 -15.59 10.23 1.33
N TYR A 242 -15.85 9.92 0.06
CA TYR A 242 -16.77 10.69 -0.77
C TYR A 242 -18.22 10.62 -0.23
N LEU A 243 -18.69 9.42 0.12
CA LEU A 243 -20.04 9.23 0.68
C LEU A 243 -20.20 9.93 2.03
N GLU A 244 -19.15 10.00 2.83
CA GLU A 244 -19.15 10.76 4.09
C GLU A 244 -19.30 12.26 3.85
N LEU A 245 -18.60 12.83 2.86
CA LEU A 245 -18.77 14.23 2.44
C LEU A 245 -20.22 14.51 1.99
N VAL A 246 -20.83 13.61 1.23
CA VAL A 246 -22.23 13.72 0.82
C VAL A 246 -23.19 13.62 2.00
N THR A 247 -22.99 12.64 2.88
CA THR A 247 -23.84 12.37 4.04
C THR A 247 -23.82 13.52 5.06
N THR A 248 -22.68 14.24 5.14
CA THR A 248 -22.50 15.41 6.03
C THR A 248 -22.77 16.74 5.35
N ASP A 249 -23.41 16.75 4.18
CA ASP A 249 -23.78 17.94 3.40
C ASP A 249 -22.61 18.87 3.05
N LYS A 250 -21.37 18.33 2.97
CA LYS A 250 -20.18 19.09 2.55
C LYS A 250 -20.09 19.22 1.03
N ILE A 251 -20.66 18.27 0.31
CA ILE A 251 -20.83 18.26 -1.14
C ILE A 251 -22.19 17.65 -1.51
N LYS A 252 -22.63 17.87 -2.74
CA LYS A 252 -23.78 17.17 -3.31
C LYS A 252 -23.33 15.91 -4.05
N LEU A 253 -24.22 14.93 -4.10
CA LEU A 253 -23.96 13.74 -4.90
C LEU A 253 -23.75 14.12 -6.38
N GLY A 254 -22.59 13.78 -6.94
CA GLY A 254 -22.15 14.14 -8.29
C GLY A 254 -21.11 15.26 -8.33
N ASP A 255 -20.93 16.04 -7.26
CA ASP A 255 -19.84 17.01 -7.17
C ASP A 255 -18.49 16.29 -7.21
N LYS A 256 -17.53 16.87 -7.93
CA LYS A 256 -16.20 16.27 -8.04
C LYS A 256 -15.31 16.67 -6.88
N VAL A 257 -14.41 15.75 -6.48
CA VAL A 257 -13.43 15.96 -5.42
C VAL A 257 -12.00 15.70 -5.93
N ASN A 258 -11.01 16.33 -5.28
CA ASN A 258 -9.60 16.04 -5.48
C ASN A 258 -9.10 15.10 -4.37
N PHE A 259 -8.24 14.16 -4.73
CA PHE A 259 -7.50 13.34 -3.75
C PHE A 259 -6.02 13.60 -3.85
N VAL A 260 -5.38 13.98 -2.73
CA VAL A 260 -3.93 14.20 -2.64
C VAL A 260 -3.31 13.01 -1.96
N VAL A 261 -2.44 12.30 -2.67
CA VAL A 261 -1.97 10.97 -2.27
C VAL A 261 -0.45 10.95 -2.15
N PRO A 262 0.10 10.72 -0.93
CA PRO A 262 1.53 10.44 -0.80
C PRO A 262 1.84 9.14 -1.53
N THR A 263 2.73 9.21 -2.53
CA THR A 263 2.83 8.15 -3.53
C THR A 263 4.26 7.61 -3.65
N GLY A 264 4.40 6.28 -3.46
CA GLY A 264 5.59 5.50 -3.79
C GLY A 264 5.28 4.51 -4.92
N ASN A 265 4.89 3.27 -4.59
CA ASN A 265 4.61 2.19 -5.54
C ASN A 265 3.30 2.35 -6.35
N PHE A 266 2.71 3.52 -6.37
CA PHE A 266 1.51 3.89 -7.14
C PHE A 266 0.22 3.11 -6.80
N GLY A 267 0.25 2.17 -5.85
CA GLY A 267 -0.91 1.33 -5.52
C GLY A 267 -2.08 2.13 -4.96
N ASN A 268 -1.82 3.00 -3.97
CA ASN A 268 -2.84 3.82 -3.33
C ASN A 268 -3.53 4.76 -4.34
N ILE A 269 -2.77 5.58 -5.05
CA ILE A 269 -3.34 6.52 -6.02
C ILE A 269 -4.04 5.82 -7.20
N LEU A 270 -3.55 4.65 -7.62
CA LEU A 270 -4.19 3.81 -8.63
C LEU A 270 -5.55 3.29 -8.16
N ALA A 271 -5.71 3.01 -6.87
CA ALA A 271 -7.02 2.66 -6.31
C ALA A 271 -8.03 3.81 -6.43
N GLY A 272 -7.57 5.06 -6.32
CA GLY A 272 -8.37 6.26 -6.63
C GLY A 272 -8.78 6.32 -8.11
N TYR A 273 -7.87 5.96 -9.01
CA TYR A 273 -8.20 5.83 -10.43
C TYR A 273 -9.22 4.71 -10.67
N TYR A 274 -9.10 3.57 -10.00
CA TYR A 274 -10.10 2.49 -10.09
C TYR A 274 -11.45 2.94 -9.55
N ALA A 275 -11.47 3.70 -8.44
CA ALA A 275 -12.70 4.28 -7.89
C ALA A 275 -13.39 5.22 -8.90
N GLU A 276 -12.63 6.08 -9.59
CA GLU A 276 -13.15 6.92 -10.66
C GLU A 276 -13.74 6.08 -11.81
N GLN A 277 -13.02 5.05 -12.25
CA GLN A 277 -13.47 4.18 -13.32
C GLN A 277 -14.78 3.45 -12.98
N ILE A 278 -15.04 3.12 -11.72
CA ILE A 278 -16.30 2.50 -11.30
C ILE A 278 -17.38 3.51 -10.90
N GLY A 279 -17.17 4.81 -11.12
CA GLY A 279 -18.20 5.82 -11.05
C GLY A 279 -18.05 6.89 -9.96
N LEU A 280 -16.93 6.91 -9.20
CA LEU A 280 -16.67 7.98 -8.23
C LEU A 280 -16.40 9.31 -8.96
N PRO A 281 -17.07 10.43 -8.59
CA PRO A 281 -16.81 11.73 -9.18
C PRO A 281 -15.47 12.32 -8.68
N VAL A 282 -14.39 12.03 -9.41
CA VAL A 282 -13.05 12.57 -9.14
C VAL A 282 -12.74 13.70 -10.12
N ASN A 283 -12.23 14.83 -9.61
CA ASN A 283 -11.68 15.91 -10.43
C ASN A 283 -10.23 15.62 -10.78
N LYS A 284 -9.36 15.52 -9.75
CA LYS A 284 -7.94 15.20 -9.92
C LYS A 284 -7.46 14.22 -8.84
N LEU A 285 -6.53 13.36 -9.26
CA LEU A 285 -5.67 12.57 -8.40
C LEU A 285 -4.29 13.25 -8.35
N ILE A 286 -3.91 13.77 -7.20
CA ILE A 286 -2.68 14.56 -7.03
C ILE A 286 -1.60 13.66 -6.44
N CYS A 287 -0.65 13.28 -7.27
CA CYS A 287 0.49 12.45 -6.90
C CYS A 287 1.54 13.30 -6.18
N ALA A 288 1.70 13.09 -4.88
CA ALA A 288 2.71 13.76 -4.07
C ALA A 288 3.92 12.85 -3.89
N SER A 289 5.10 13.34 -4.26
CA SER A 289 6.39 12.64 -4.16
C SER A 289 7.28 13.30 -3.12
N ASN A 290 8.25 12.56 -2.56
CA ASN A 290 9.38 13.13 -1.82
C ASN A 290 10.56 13.42 -2.77
N ASN A 291 11.78 13.56 -2.27
CA ASN A 291 12.97 13.82 -3.09
C ASN A 291 13.26 12.71 -4.11
N ASN A 292 12.77 11.49 -3.91
CA ASN A 292 12.77 10.45 -4.94
C ASN A 292 11.62 10.68 -5.92
N ASN A 293 11.67 11.78 -6.65
CA ASN A 293 10.57 12.37 -7.40
C ASN A 293 10.40 11.85 -8.84
N VAL A 294 10.76 10.59 -9.10
CA VAL A 294 10.65 9.97 -10.44
C VAL A 294 9.23 10.03 -11.00
N LEU A 295 8.21 9.89 -10.15
CA LEU A 295 6.80 10.01 -10.57
C LEU A 295 6.42 11.45 -10.92
N TYR A 296 6.93 12.44 -10.19
CA TYR A 296 6.74 13.84 -10.51
C TYR A 296 7.26 14.15 -11.91
N ASP A 297 8.50 13.76 -12.21
CA ASP A 297 9.09 13.99 -13.53
C ASP A 297 8.29 13.27 -14.63
N PHE A 298 7.95 11.99 -14.42
CA PHE A 298 7.16 11.21 -15.37
C PHE A 298 5.80 11.83 -15.68
N LEU A 299 5.01 12.16 -14.66
CA LEU A 299 3.68 12.72 -14.85
C LEU A 299 3.70 14.12 -15.50
N LYS A 300 4.84 14.82 -15.38
CA LYS A 300 5.04 16.14 -15.99
C LYS A 300 5.57 16.06 -17.44
N THR A 301 6.46 15.12 -17.71
CA THR A 301 7.23 15.08 -18.97
C THR A 301 6.90 13.90 -19.87
N GLY A 302 6.34 12.82 -19.34
CA GLY A 302 6.16 11.54 -20.02
C GLY A 302 7.40 10.67 -20.02
N VAL A 303 8.50 11.13 -19.42
CA VAL A 303 9.76 10.40 -19.33
C VAL A 303 9.89 9.79 -17.94
N TYR A 304 9.99 8.47 -17.88
CA TYR A 304 10.33 7.73 -16.66
C TYR A 304 11.80 7.34 -16.70
N ASP A 305 12.59 7.82 -15.74
CA ASP A 305 14.01 7.56 -15.68
C ASP A 305 14.43 7.20 -14.24
N LYS A 306 14.84 5.93 -14.04
CA LYS A 306 15.33 5.43 -12.76
C LYS A 306 16.85 5.61 -12.57
N ASN A 307 17.56 6.08 -13.61
CA ASN A 307 19.01 6.27 -13.59
C ASN A 307 19.36 7.57 -12.84
N ARG A 308 19.11 7.56 -11.54
CA ARG A 308 19.34 8.66 -10.60
C ARG A 308 19.76 8.10 -9.24
N ASP A 309 20.34 8.93 -8.40
CA ASP A 309 20.69 8.53 -7.05
C ASP A 309 19.44 8.21 -6.21
N PHE A 310 19.53 7.15 -5.43
CA PHE A 310 18.52 6.83 -4.42
C PHE A 310 18.79 7.66 -3.16
N LEU A 311 17.79 8.42 -2.73
CA LEU A 311 17.89 9.27 -1.56
C LEU A 311 17.11 8.64 -0.39
N LYS A 312 17.76 8.52 0.77
CA LYS A 312 17.08 8.15 2.01
C LYS A 312 16.46 9.40 2.61
N THR A 313 15.13 9.41 2.77
CA THR A 313 14.38 10.57 3.25
C THR A 313 13.66 10.30 4.58
N VAL A 314 13.04 11.34 5.14
CA VAL A 314 12.18 11.21 6.35
C VAL A 314 10.83 10.54 6.07
N SER A 315 10.48 10.29 4.80
CA SER A 315 9.25 9.60 4.36
C SER A 315 9.56 8.29 3.62
N PRO A 316 10.16 7.29 4.30
CA PRO A 316 10.82 6.13 3.66
C PRO A 316 9.87 5.22 2.85
N SER A 317 8.56 5.22 3.11
CA SER A 317 7.61 4.44 2.30
C SER A 317 7.45 4.97 0.87
N MET A 318 7.95 6.18 0.60
CA MET A 318 7.94 6.83 -0.71
C MET A 318 9.34 6.80 -1.38
N ASP A 319 10.37 6.26 -0.71
CA ASP A 319 11.72 6.11 -1.26
C ASP A 319 11.74 4.98 -2.29
N ILE A 320 11.52 5.34 -3.55
CA ILE A 320 11.48 4.41 -4.68
C ILE A 320 12.15 5.00 -5.92
N LEU A 321 12.76 4.14 -6.72
CA LEU A 321 13.17 4.46 -8.10
C LEU A 321 12.31 3.74 -9.13
N ILE A 322 11.63 2.65 -8.75
CA ILE A 322 10.68 1.91 -9.59
C ILE A 322 9.32 1.87 -8.91
N SER A 323 8.33 2.47 -9.55
CA SER A 323 6.95 2.53 -9.09
C SER A 323 6.13 1.41 -9.75
N SER A 324 5.97 0.30 -9.05
CA SER A 324 5.52 -0.96 -9.62
C SER A 324 4.10 -0.95 -10.20
N ASN A 325 3.15 -0.21 -9.62
CA ASN A 325 1.77 -0.19 -10.11
C ASN A 325 1.52 0.85 -11.21
N LEU A 326 2.50 1.69 -11.55
CA LEU A 326 2.39 2.61 -12.68
C LEU A 326 2.10 1.86 -13.99
N GLU A 327 2.63 0.65 -14.12
CA GLU A 327 2.37 -0.24 -15.25
C GLU A 327 0.87 -0.50 -15.50
N ARG A 328 0.06 -0.63 -14.43
CA ARG A 328 -1.40 -0.76 -14.56
C ARG A 328 -2.05 0.51 -15.12
N LEU A 329 -1.58 1.69 -14.71
CA LEU A 329 -2.06 2.93 -15.31
C LEU A 329 -1.71 2.99 -16.81
N LEU A 330 -0.45 2.69 -17.16
CA LEU A 330 0.01 2.67 -18.56
C LEU A 330 -0.85 1.75 -19.43
N TYR A 331 -1.23 0.58 -18.91
CA TYR A 331 -2.13 -0.34 -19.58
C TYR A 331 -3.49 0.31 -19.91
N TYR A 332 -4.14 0.96 -18.96
CA TYR A 332 -5.45 1.56 -19.21
C TYR A 332 -5.39 2.80 -20.12
N VAL A 333 -4.41 3.68 -19.91
CA VAL A 333 -4.30 4.92 -20.71
C VAL A 333 -3.82 4.67 -22.14
N SER A 334 -3.16 3.52 -22.40
CA SER A 334 -2.82 3.08 -23.76
C SER A 334 -3.99 2.43 -24.51
N GLY A 335 -5.17 2.28 -23.88
CA GLY A 335 -6.31 1.57 -24.46
C GLY A 335 -6.20 0.05 -24.32
N CYS A 336 -5.60 -0.43 -23.25
CA CYS A 336 -5.37 -1.84 -22.95
C CYS A 336 -4.40 -2.51 -23.95
N ASP A 337 -3.33 -1.81 -24.34
CA ASP A 337 -2.32 -2.30 -25.27
C ASP A 337 -1.17 -3.02 -24.52
N ASN A 338 -1.30 -4.35 -24.42
CA ASN A 338 -0.31 -5.21 -23.76
C ASN A 338 1.09 -5.16 -24.43
N VAL A 339 1.13 -5.03 -25.77
CA VAL A 339 2.39 -5.00 -26.51
C VAL A 339 3.15 -3.71 -26.24
N TYR A 340 2.43 -2.59 -26.24
CA TYR A 340 2.99 -1.29 -25.88
C TYR A 340 3.54 -1.29 -24.44
N VAL A 341 2.75 -1.76 -23.47
CA VAL A 341 3.21 -1.84 -22.07
C VAL A 341 4.41 -2.76 -21.92
N ALA A 342 4.41 -3.93 -22.58
CA ALA A 342 5.55 -4.84 -22.56
C ALA A 342 6.84 -4.17 -23.09
N SER A 343 6.73 -3.36 -24.17
CA SER A 343 7.86 -2.61 -24.70
C SER A 343 8.42 -1.59 -23.70
N LEU A 344 7.54 -0.79 -23.04
CA LEU A 344 7.98 0.18 -22.05
C LEU A 344 8.67 -0.49 -20.85
N MET A 345 8.14 -1.64 -20.38
CA MET A 345 8.74 -2.38 -19.27
C MET A 345 10.08 -3.05 -19.66
N LYS A 346 10.22 -3.45 -20.92
CA LYS A 346 11.50 -3.93 -21.46
C LYS A 346 12.54 -2.80 -21.47
N ASP A 347 12.18 -1.63 -21.99
CA ASP A 347 13.08 -0.46 -22.01
C ASP A 347 13.50 -0.07 -20.59
N LEU A 348 12.57 -0.04 -19.64
CA LEU A 348 12.87 0.21 -18.23
C LEU A 348 13.86 -0.80 -17.64
N LYS A 349 13.74 -2.07 -18.01
CA LYS A 349 14.63 -3.13 -17.55
C LYS A 349 16.03 -3.01 -18.16
N GLU A 350 16.12 -2.75 -19.47
CA GLU A 350 17.37 -2.76 -20.23
C GLU A 350 18.15 -1.45 -20.11
N THR A 351 17.45 -0.32 -20.16
CA THR A 351 18.08 1.02 -20.19
C THR A 351 17.85 1.84 -18.92
N GLY A 352 16.92 1.42 -18.05
CA GLY A 352 16.49 2.19 -16.88
C GLY A 352 15.53 3.33 -17.20
N ARG A 353 15.08 3.48 -18.46
CA ARG A 353 14.28 4.62 -18.92
C ARG A 353 13.24 4.17 -19.93
N PHE A 354 12.08 4.84 -19.94
CA PHE A 354 11.12 4.81 -21.04
C PHE A 354 10.46 6.17 -21.23
N GLU A 355 9.84 6.37 -22.39
CA GLU A 355 9.10 7.59 -22.70
C GLU A 355 7.74 7.21 -23.32
N VAL A 356 6.67 7.83 -22.85
CA VAL A 356 5.34 7.64 -23.42
C VAL A 356 5.08 8.66 -24.53
N THR A 357 4.16 8.35 -25.45
CA THR A 357 3.77 9.28 -26.49
C THR A 357 3.07 10.50 -25.85
N LYS A 358 3.07 11.64 -26.59
CA LYS A 358 2.37 12.86 -26.15
C LYS A 358 0.87 12.63 -25.92
N GLU A 359 0.25 11.74 -26.70
CA GLU A 359 -1.15 11.37 -26.52
C GLU A 359 -1.39 10.67 -25.19
N ILE A 360 -0.55 9.70 -24.83
CA ILE A 360 -0.61 9.00 -23.54
C ILE A 360 -0.37 9.98 -22.39
N LEU A 361 0.62 10.86 -22.52
CA LEU A 361 0.88 11.88 -21.50
C LEU A 361 -0.33 12.79 -21.28
N ASN A 362 -0.97 13.26 -22.34
CA ASN A 362 -2.17 14.09 -22.24
C ASN A 362 -3.30 13.36 -21.49
N ARG A 363 -3.58 12.10 -21.82
CA ARG A 363 -4.57 11.26 -21.12
C ARG A 363 -4.26 11.12 -19.63
N ILE A 364 -2.98 10.94 -19.27
CA ILE A 364 -2.54 10.91 -17.88
C ILE A 364 -2.83 12.26 -17.20
N GLN A 365 -2.44 13.38 -17.82
CA GLN A 365 -2.57 14.72 -17.24
C GLN A 365 -4.02 15.22 -17.14
N GLU A 366 -4.96 14.64 -17.92
CA GLU A 366 -6.39 14.87 -17.72
C GLU A 366 -6.86 14.43 -16.32
N LYS A 367 -6.27 13.40 -15.75
CA LYS A 367 -6.68 12.81 -14.47
C LYS A 367 -5.71 13.12 -13.33
N PHE A 368 -4.41 13.16 -13.63
CA PHE A 368 -3.36 13.29 -12.63
C PHE A 368 -2.73 14.67 -12.63
N GLN A 369 -2.48 15.17 -11.42
CA GLN A 369 -1.56 16.27 -11.15
C GLN A 369 -0.43 15.75 -10.29
N THR A 370 0.66 16.53 -10.18
CA THR A 370 1.82 16.08 -9.40
C THR A 370 2.54 17.24 -8.73
N GLY A 371 3.19 16.95 -7.60
CA GLY A 371 4.07 17.84 -6.85
C GLY A 371 5.06 17.03 -6.03
N PHE A 372 6.04 17.69 -5.44
CA PHE A 372 6.96 17.04 -4.51
C PHE A 372 7.35 17.98 -3.36
N ALA A 373 7.83 17.41 -2.27
CA ALA A 373 8.38 18.13 -1.13
C ALA A 373 9.67 17.45 -0.67
N ASP A 374 10.66 18.24 -0.30
CA ASP A 374 11.88 17.73 0.30
C ASP A 374 11.73 17.53 1.84
N ASP A 375 12.80 17.05 2.49
CA ASP A 375 12.77 16.78 3.93
C ASP A 375 12.59 18.06 4.76
N LEU A 376 13.12 19.21 4.28
CA LEU A 376 12.95 20.49 4.95
C LEU A 376 11.50 20.97 4.85
N ASP A 377 10.94 20.97 3.65
CA ASP A 377 9.52 21.26 3.40
C ASP A 377 8.60 20.38 4.25
N THR A 378 8.93 19.08 4.31
CA THR A 378 8.17 18.09 5.08
C THR A 378 8.14 18.44 6.57
N LYS A 379 9.31 18.66 7.18
CA LYS A 379 9.43 19.03 8.59
C LYS A 379 8.78 20.37 8.91
N GLN A 380 8.97 21.37 8.06
CA GLN A 380 8.33 22.68 8.22
C GLN A 380 6.80 22.56 8.13
N THR A 381 6.28 21.69 7.26
CA THR A 381 4.85 21.46 7.14
C THR A 381 4.26 20.80 8.39
N ILE A 382 4.94 19.79 8.96
CA ILE A 382 4.53 19.19 10.25
C ILE A 382 4.44 20.27 11.32
N LYS A 383 5.48 21.07 11.49
CA LYS A 383 5.53 22.14 12.49
C LYS A 383 4.41 23.16 12.29
N LYS A 384 4.28 23.70 11.08
CA LYS A 384 3.29 24.72 10.73
C LYS A 384 1.85 24.26 11.00
N ILE A 385 1.50 23.02 10.61
CA ILE A 385 0.15 22.50 10.79
C ILE A 385 -0.12 22.22 12.26
N TYR A 386 0.85 21.67 12.99
CA TYR A 386 0.70 21.46 14.42
C TYR A 386 0.53 22.77 15.20
N GLU A 387 1.35 23.80 14.94
CA GLU A 387 1.27 25.09 15.61
C GLU A 387 -0.05 25.83 15.29
N LYS A 388 -0.55 25.70 14.06
CA LYS A 388 -1.76 26.41 13.64
C LYS A 388 -3.04 25.70 14.05
N ASP A 389 -3.08 24.37 13.85
CA ASP A 389 -4.32 23.59 13.86
C ASP A 389 -4.33 22.50 14.94
N SER A 390 -3.22 22.36 15.71
CA SER A 390 -3.02 21.27 16.68
C SER A 390 -3.19 19.87 16.09
N TYR A 391 -3.01 19.72 14.77
CA TYR A 391 -3.08 18.46 14.06
C TYR A 391 -1.67 17.93 13.76
N LEU A 392 -1.36 16.72 14.24
CA LEU A 392 -0.03 16.13 14.11
C LEU A 392 0.02 15.22 12.86
N LEU A 393 0.75 15.66 11.84
CA LEU A 393 0.98 14.91 10.62
C LEU A 393 2.13 13.90 10.78
N ASP A 394 2.00 12.73 10.13
CA ASP A 394 3.17 11.91 9.81
C ASP A 394 3.94 12.51 8.61
N THR A 395 5.17 12.02 8.40
CA THR A 395 6.05 12.57 7.37
C THR A 395 5.52 12.41 5.95
N HIS A 396 4.82 11.32 5.63
CA HIS A 396 4.25 11.07 4.30
C HIS A 396 3.03 11.98 4.05
N THR A 397 2.16 12.10 5.03
CA THR A 397 1.01 13.01 4.97
C THR A 397 1.46 14.46 4.85
N ALA A 398 2.56 14.82 5.51
CA ALA A 398 3.14 16.16 5.40
C ALA A 398 3.64 16.50 4.00
N VAL A 399 4.25 15.53 3.30
CA VAL A 399 4.59 15.68 1.86
C VAL A 399 3.33 15.98 1.03
N ALA A 400 2.24 15.20 1.22
CA ALA A 400 0.99 15.42 0.50
C ALA A 400 0.35 16.75 0.85
N TYR A 401 0.38 17.14 2.12
CA TYR A 401 -0.17 18.43 2.57
C TYR A 401 0.60 19.62 1.97
N LYS A 402 1.95 19.55 1.92
CA LYS A 402 2.78 20.58 1.26
C LYS A 402 2.43 20.72 -0.21
N VAL A 403 2.29 19.60 -0.93
CA VAL A 403 1.89 19.60 -2.35
C VAL A 403 0.50 20.21 -2.52
N LEU A 404 -0.45 19.96 -1.61
CA LEU A 404 -1.75 20.63 -1.64
C LEU A 404 -1.61 22.13 -1.46
N LEU A 405 -0.84 22.60 -0.47
CA LEU A 405 -0.65 24.03 -0.22
C LEU A 405 -0.11 24.78 -1.46
N ASP A 406 0.76 24.13 -2.23
CA ASP A 406 1.33 24.70 -3.46
C ASP A 406 0.34 24.70 -4.64
N LYS A 407 -0.72 23.88 -4.59
CA LYS A 407 -1.65 23.64 -5.71
C LYS A 407 -3.11 23.75 -5.31
N LEU A 408 -3.41 24.42 -4.21
CA LEU A 408 -4.76 24.47 -3.63
C LEU A 408 -5.81 24.83 -4.69
N ASP A 409 -6.65 23.86 -5.02
CA ASP A 409 -7.87 24.07 -5.79
C ASP A 409 -8.98 24.50 -4.83
N LYS A 410 -9.51 25.71 -5.01
CA LYS A 410 -10.59 26.26 -4.18
C LYS A 410 -11.99 25.98 -4.74
N GLU A 411 -12.06 25.45 -5.94
CA GLU A 411 -13.34 25.14 -6.60
C GLU A 411 -13.88 23.75 -6.18
N HIS A 412 -12.98 22.85 -5.79
CA HIS A 412 -13.33 21.48 -5.42
C HIS A 412 -12.82 21.16 -4.02
N VAL A 413 -13.54 20.29 -3.33
CA VAL A 413 -13.10 19.74 -2.04
C VAL A 413 -11.83 18.91 -2.23
N ASN A 414 -10.84 19.15 -1.38
CA ASN A 414 -9.57 18.43 -1.38
C ASN A 414 -9.53 17.45 -0.20
N VAL A 415 -9.26 16.18 -0.50
CA VAL A 415 -9.10 15.10 0.48
C VAL A 415 -7.64 14.62 0.44
N ILE A 416 -6.94 14.76 1.57
CA ILE A 416 -5.55 14.32 1.74
C ILE A 416 -5.57 12.93 2.38
N LEU A 417 -4.87 11.96 1.79
CA LEU A 417 -4.75 10.63 2.37
C LEU A 417 -3.65 10.61 3.43
N SER A 418 -4.04 10.41 4.68
CA SER A 418 -3.12 10.27 5.81
C SER A 418 -2.76 8.80 6.01
N THR A 419 -1.52 8.45 5.64
CA THR A 419 -1.14 7.06 5.38
C THR A 419 -0.49 6.33 6.55
N ALA A 420 -0.13 7.04 7.61
CA ALA A 420 0.47 6.44 8.80
C ALA A 420 0.22 7.28 10.05
N SER A 421 0.28 6.63 11.21
CA SER A 421 0.35 7.35 12.48
C SER A 421 1.68 8.11 12.60
N PRO A 422 1.68 9.35 13.14
CA PRO A 422 2.91 10.10 13.41
C PRO A 422 3.93 9.32 14.24
N TYR A 423 3.48 8.46 15.11
CA TYR A 423 4.32 7.63 15.98
C TYR A 423 5.10 6.50 15.26
N LYS A 424 4.81 6.25 14.00
CA LYS A 424 5.61 5.34 13.17
C LYS A 424 6.96 5.94 12.77
N PHE A 425 7.05 7.27 12.79
CA PHE A 425 8.20 8.07 12.38
C PHE A 425 8.54 9.08 13.47
N THR A 426 8.55 8.60 14.71
CA THR A 426 8.63 9.40 15.94
C THR A 426 9.80 10.37 15.92
N GLU A 427 11.02 9.93 15.61
CA GLU A 427 12.21 10.78 15.58
C GLU A 427 12.02 11.95 14.59
N SER A 428 11.56 11.66 13.38
CA SER A 428 11.37 12.71 12.35
C SER A 428 10.25 13.68 12.71
N VAL A 429 9.16 13.20 13.29
CA VAL A 429 8.05 14.05 13.75
C VAL A 429 8.46 14.89 14.97
N TYR A 430 9.13 14.28 15.96
CA TYR A 430 9.61 14.98 17.14
C TYR A 430 10.61 16.09 16.78
N THR A 431 11.59 15.78 15.92
CA THR A 431 12.60 16.76 15.48
C THR A 431 12.06 17.80 14.49
N SER A 432 10.83 17.65 14.01
CA SER A 432 10.12 18.71 13.29
C SER A 432 9.58 19.79 14.23
N LEU A 433 9.28 19.43 15.49
CA LEU A 433 8.73 20.33 16.51
C LEU A 433 9.80 20.83 17.48
N ASN A 434 10.91 20.11 17.65
CA ASN A 434 11.93 20.31 18.66
C ASN A 434 13.33 20.25 18.05
N GLU A 435 14.34 20.60 18.85
CA GLU A 435 15.74 20.39 18.48
C GLU A 435 16.07 18.89 18.42
N ALA A 436 17.10 18.58 17.63
CA ALA A 436 17.60 17.21 17.52
C ALA A 436 18.15 16.70 18.86
N THR A 437 17.99 15.44 19.14
CA THR A 437 18.41 14.77 20.37
C THR A 437 18.96 13.37 20.06
N ASN A 438 19.75 12.83 20.99
CA ASN A 438 20.30 11.46 20.89
C ASN A 438 19.47 10.44 21.68
N GLU A 439 18.25 10.79 22.10
CA GLU A 439 17.37 9.88 22.83
C GLU A 439 16.79 8.81 21.91
N ASP A 440 16.46 7.66 22.48
CA ASP A 440 15.86 6.56 21.74
C ASP A 440 14.41 6.87 21.31
N GLU A 441 13.95 6.23 20.25
CA GLU A 441 12.63 6.48 19.64
C GLU A 441 11.45 6.27 20.62
N PHE A 442 11.55 5.34 21.59
CA PHE A 442 10.45 5.10 22.56
C PHE A 442 10.38 6.21 23.60
N THR A 443 11.53 6.73 24.04
CA THR A 443 11.61 7.93 24.88
C THR A 443 11.01 9.13 24.14
N LEU A 444 11.38 9.33 22.87
CA LEU A 444 10.83 10.42 22.04
C LEU A 444 9.33 10.25 21.82
N MET A 445 8.81 9.03 21.68
CA MET A 445 7.40 8.74 21.55
C MET A 445 6.60 9.23 22.77
N ASN A 446 7.09 8.97 23.97
CA ASN A 446 6.46 9.43 25.20
C ASN A 446 6.51 10.96 25.31
N LYS A 447 7.65 11.60 25.02
CA LYS A 447 7.79 13.06 25.01
C LYS A 447 6.86 13.72 23.98
N LEU A 448 6.74 13.14 22.78
CA LEU A 448 5.84 13.63 21.74
C LEU A 448 4.38 13.55 22.22
N HIS A 449 3.99 12.46 22.89
CA HIS A 449 2.68 12.33 23.51
C HIS A 449 2.45 13.38 24.61
N GLU A 450 3.42 13.57 25.51
CA GLU A 450 3.32 14.56 26.58
C GLU A 450 3.16 15.98 26.03
N GLN A 451 3.87 16.31 24.95
CA GLN A 451 3.83 17.62 24.30
C GLN A 451 2.52 17.85 23.54
N THR A 452 2.10 16.86 22.73
CA THR A 452 1.02 17.03 21.74
C THR A 452 -0.35 16.58 22.24
N LYS A 453 -0.39 15.73 23.26
CA LYS A 453 -1.58 15.02 23.75
C LYS A 453 -2.24 14.08 22.73
N VAL A 454 -1.61 13.89 21.57
CA VAL A 454 -2.06 12.87 20.58
C VAL A 454 -1.82 11.48 21.19
N ALA A 455 -2.82 10.62 21.17
CA ALA A 455 -2.70 9.29 21.77
C ALA A 455 -1.70 8.40 21.01
N ILE A 456 -0.84 7.71 21.74
CA ILE A 456 0.00 6.66 21.15
C ILE A 456 -0.90 5.48 20.79
N PRO A 457 -0.86 4.96 19.54
CA PRO A 457 -1.62 3.77 19.16
C PRO A 457 -1.30 2.57 20.06
N GLU A 458 -2.33 1.80 20.47
CA GLU A 458 -2.17 0.66 21.38
C GLU A 458 -1.17 -0.40 20.89
N ASN A 459 -1.04 -0.57 19.56
CA ASN A 459 -0.07 -1.48 18.96
C ASN A 459 1.38 -0.98 19.01
N LEU A 460 1.61 0.30 19.33
CA LEU A 460 2.93 0.91 19.51
C LEU A 460 3.27 1.16 20.99
N LYS A 461 2.23 1.24 21.83
CA LYS A 461 2.37 1.47 23.25
C LYS A 461 3.09 0.29 23.91
N ASP A 462 4.06 0.58 24.76
CA ASP A 462 4.88 -0.41 25.48
C ASP A 462 5.51 -1.49 24.57
N LEU A 463 5.72 -1.16 23.30
CA LEU A 463 6.27 -2.10 22.32
C LEU A 463 7.70 -2.53 22.67
N ASP A 464 8.48 -1.65 23.28
CA ASP A 464 9.82 -1.89 23.80
C ASP A 464 9.87 -2.90 24.95
N LYS A 465 8.75 -3.14 25.62
CA LYS A 465 8.62 -4.10 26.72
C LYS A 465 8.17 -5.49 26.25
N LYS A 466 7.78 -5.63 24.99
CA LYS A 466 7.32 -6.92 24.45
C LYS A 466 8.48 -7.88 24.22
N GLU A 467 8.21 -9.18 24.37
CA GLU A 467 9.17 -10.24 24.10
C GLU A 467 9.64 -10.24 22.64
N ILE A 468 10.95 -10.20 22.43
CA ILE A 468 11.55 -10.39 21.12
C ILE A 468 11.52 -11.88 20.76
N ARG A 469 10.65 -12.23 19.81
CA ARG A 469 10.38 -13.62 19.38
C ARG A 469 11.22 -14.03 18.17
N HIS A 470 11.52 -13.10 17.27
CA HIS A 470 12.26 -13.35 16.04
C HIS A 470 13.64 -12.69 16.11
N LYS A 471 14.68 -13.51 16.29
CA LYS A 471 16.07 -13.05 16.49
C LYS A 471 17.02 -13.48 15.37
N ASP A 472 16.53 -14.26 14.40
CA ASP A 472 17.36 -14.85 13.37
C ASP A 472 17.93 -13.76 12.44
N VAL A 473 19.21 -13.85 12.14
CA VAL A 473 19.94 -13.01 11.20
C VAL A 473 20.76 -13.93 10.30
N ILE A 474 20.62 -13.78 8.98
CA ILE A 474 21.29 -14.63 7.99
C ILE A 474 21.93 -13.81 6.88
N ASN A 475 22.75 -14.43 6.05
CA ASN A 475 23.20 -13.83 4.81
C ASN A 475 22.17 -14.04 3.67
N LYS A 476 22.17 -13.17 2.65
CA LYS A 476 21.24 -13.26 1.51
C LYS A 476 21.22 -14.65 0.86
N ASN A 477 22.39 -15.26 0.66
CA ASN A 477 22.51 -16.56 0.01
C ASN A 477 22.01 -17.75 0.86
N GLU A 478 21.68 -17.53 2.13
CA GLU A 478 21.12 -18.54 3.02
C GLU A 478 19.59 -18.53 3.04
N MET A 479 18.93 -17.59 2.39
CA MET A 479 17.47 -17.43 2.45
C MET A 479 16.70 -18.69 2.02
N LYS A 480 17.09 -19.34 0.89
CA LYS A 480 16.46 -20.59 0.43
C LYS A 480 16.53 -21.69 1.49
N LYS A 481 17.71 -21.92 2.04
CA LYS A 481 17.95 -22.93 3.09
C LYS A 481 17.12 -22.61 4.34
N TYR A 482 17.18 -21.36 4.79
CA TYR A 482 16.44 -20.91 5.97
C TYR A 482 14.92 -21.13 5.83
N ILE A 483 14.34 -20.80 4.68
CA ILE A 483 12.92 -21.01 4.41
C ILE A 483 12.57 -22.49 4.53
N LEU A 484 13.33 -23.37 3.87
CA LEU A 484 13.08 -24.82 3.86
C LEU A 484 13.18 -25.44 5.25
N GLU A 485 14.14 -25.00 6.05
CA GLU A 485 14.33 -25.45 7.45
C GLU A 485 13.20 -24.98 8.35
N LYS A 486 12.72 -23.74 8.16
CA LYS A 486 11.70 -23.11 9.02
C LYS A 486 10.25 -23.39 8.63
N LEU A 487 10.01 -23.98 7.44
CA LEU A 487 8.66 -24.35 7.01
C LEU A 487 7.95 -25.32 7.97
N GLY A 488 8.69 -26.17 8.67
CA GLY A 488 8.13 -27.09 9.64
C GLY A 488 7.67 -26.41 10.95
N ASP A 489 8.17 -25.21 11.21
CA ASP A 489 7.82 -24.40 12.39
C ASP A 489 6.55 -23.57 12.17
N LEU A 490 6.01 -23.52 10.93
CA LEU A 490 4.85 -22.74 10.46
C LEU A 490 3.62 -23.68 10.23
#